data_5ce1aafdc28548941c80db10fdfe35c0
#
_entry.id   5ce1aafdc28548941c80db10fdfe35c0
#
_cell.length_a   1.000
_cell.length_b   1.000
_cell.length_c   1.000
_cell.angle_alpha   90.00
_cell.angle_beta   90.00
_cell.angle_gamma   90.00
#
_symmetry.space_group_name_H-M   'P 1'
#
loop_
_entity.id
_entity.type
_entity.pdbx_description
1 polymer ?
#
loop_
_entity_poly.entity_id
_entity_poly.type
_entity_poly.pdbx_seq_one_letter_code
_entity_poly.pdbx_strand_id
1 'polypeptide(L)'
;MKTEHHKAMLVECSLPAALEAVGERWSFLILRGAFNGLHHFEEFQSTLGIARNILSNRLGRLVENDILQRTPDPGDRRKIAYRLT
;
A
#
# COMPACT_ATOMS: atom_id res chain seq x y z
N MET A 1 2.80 -1.40 35.96
CA MET A 1 2.58 0.01 35.61
C MET A 1 1.71 0.15 34.40
N LYS A 2 0.95 1.21 34.36
CA LYS A 2 0.02 1.44 33.25
C LYS A 2 0.71 1.55 31.90
N THR A 3 1.86 2.19 31.83
CA THR A 3 2.60 2.35 30.58
C THR A 3 3.03 1.01 30.00
N GLU A 4 3.58 0.14 30.85
CA GLU A 4 3.99 -1.18 30.39
C GLU A 4 2.80 -2.02 29.98
N HIS A 5 1.70 -1.93 30.73
CA HIS A 5 0.49 -2.66 30.43
C HIS A 5 -0.06 -2.24 29.05
N HIS A 6 -0.13 -0.94 28.78
CA HIS A 6 -0.58 -0.44 27.49
C HIS A 6 0.34 -0.90 26.36
N LYS A 7 1.63 -0.84 26.59
CA LYS A 7 2.61 -1.25 25.60
C LYS A 7 2.46 -2.73 25.25
N ALA A 8 2.29 -3.58 26.27
CA ALA A 8 2.11 -5.01 26.06
C ALA A 8 0.81 -5.28 25.28
N MET A 9 -0.27 -4.62 25.64
CA MET A 9 -1.54 -4.78 24.95
C MET A 9 -1.44 -4.37 23.49
N LEU A 10 -0.80 -3.24 23.20
CA LEU A 10 -0.65 -2.76 21.83
C LEU A 10 0.17 -3.73 20.99
N VAL A 11 1.26 -4.25 21.56
CA VAL A 11 2.12 -5.18 20.83
C VAL A 11 1.44 -6.52 20.61
N GLU A 12 0.80 -7.06 21.65
CA GLU A 12 0.25 -8.42 21.60
C GLU A 12 -1.13 -8.52 20.98
N CYS A 13 -1.97 -7.48 21.17
CA CYS A 13 -3.38 -7.56 20.79
C CYS A 13 -3.82 -6.48 19.80
N SER A 14 -3.42 -5.23 20.04
CA SER A 14 -3.97 -4.09 19.32
C SER A 14 -3.09 -3.60 18.18
N LEU A 15 -1.77 -3.64 18.35
CA LEU A 15 -0.86 -3.04 17.36
C LEU A 15 -0.91 -3.74 16.00
N PRO A 16 -0.86 -5.08 15.91
CA PRO A 16 -0.98 -5.74 14.62
C PRO A 16 -2.29 -5.44 13.91
N ALA A 17 -3.41 -5.43 14.65
CA ALA A 17 -4.71 -5.11 14.07
C ALA A 17 -4.77 -3.66 13.61
N ALA A 18 -4.22 -2.73 14.37
CA ALA A 18 -4.17 -1.32 14.00
C ALA A 18 -3.32 -1.10 12.75
N LEU A 19 -2.17 -1.77 12.65
CA LEU A 19 -1.32 -1.67 11.48
C LEU A 19 -1.99 -2.24 10.25
N GLU A 20 -2.70 -3.34 10.39
CA GLU A 20 -3.43 -3.93 9.27
C GLU A 20 -4.58 -3.02 8.81
N ALA A 21 -5.31 -2.41 9.74
CA ALA A 21 -6.37 -1.48 9.42
C ALA A 21 -5.83 -0.26 8.65
N VAL A 22 -4.69 0.28 9.07
CA VAL A 22 -4.04 1.38 8.36
C VAL A 22 -3.61 0.92 6.97
N GLY A 23 -3.04 -0.28 6.88
CA GLY A 23 -2.64 -0.85 5.59
C GLY A 23 -3.80 -1.04 4.64
N GLU A 24 -4.94 -1.52 5.12
CA GLU A 24 -6.13 -1.68 4.30
C GLU A 24 -6.65 -0.33 3.80
N ARG A 25 -6.59 0.69 4.63
CA ARG A 25 -6.98 2.03 4.21
C ARG A 25 -6.09 2.53 3.08
N TRP A 26 -4.78 2.32 3.18
CA TRP A 26 -3.85 2.69 2.12
C TRP A 26 -4.10 1.87 0.86
N SER A 27 -4.40 0.58 0.99
CA SER A 27 -4.74 -0.26 -0.15
C SER A 27 -5.98 0.27 -0.87
N PHE A 28 -6.99 0.69 -0.13
CA PHE A 28 -8.18 1.29 -0.70
C PHE A 28 -7.86 2.57 -1.49
N LEU A 29 -7.04 3.44 -0.91
CA LEU A 29 -6.64 4.69 -1.57
C LEU A 29 -5.81 4.42 -2.83
N ILE A 30 -4.95 3.41 -2.79
CA ILE A 30 -4.16 3.00 -3.95
C ILE A 30 -5.09 2.51 -5.07
N LEU A 31 -6.06 1.66 -4.73
CA LEU A 31 -7.01 1.15 -5.72
C LEU A 31 -7.84 2.28 -6.33
N ARG A 32 -8.26 3.21 -5.51
CA ARG A 32 -8.98 4.38 -5.98
C ARG A 32 -8.12 5.19 -6.95
N GLY A 33 -6.83 5.35 -6.63
CA GLY A 33 -5.89 6.03 -7.52
C GLY A 33 -5.72 5.29 -8.83
N ALA A 34 -5.56 3.97 -8.78
CA ALA A 34 -5.43 3.15 -9.97
C ALA A 34 -6.66 3.24 -10.85
N PHE A 35 -7.84 3.24 -10.24
CA PHE A 35 -9.09 3.38 -10.96
C PHE A 35 -9.18 4.74 -11.67
N ASN A 36 -8.56 5.75 -11.10
CA ASN A 36 -8.54 7.10 -11.65
C ASN A 36 -7.32 7.38 -12.55
N GLY A 37 -6.58 6.37 -12.91
CA GLY A 37 -5.53 6.49 -13.91
C GLY A 37 -4.11 6.56 -13.40
N LEU A 38 -3.87 6.39 -12.09
CA LEU A 38 -2.51 6.31 -11.57
C LEU A 38 -1.95 4.92 -11.85
N HIS A 39 -0.75 4.85 -12.41
CA HIS A 39 -0.14 3.58 -12.79
C HIS A 39 1.28 3.40 -12.28
N HIS A 40 2.00 4.48 -12.00
CA HIS A 40 3.42 4.41 -11.66
C HIS A 40 3.63 4.69 -10.18
N PHE A 41 4.69 4.09 -9.63
CA PHE A 41 5.02 4.22 -8.21
C PHE A 41 5.09 5.69 -7.78
N GLU A 42 5.81 6.52 -8.54
CA GLU A 42 5.96 7.92 -8.20
C GLU A 42 4.66 8.69 -8.27
N GLU A 43 3.76 8.31 -9.18
CA GLU A 43 2.44 8.93 -9.26
C GLU A 43 1.63 8.65 -8.01
N PHE A 44 1.61 7.39 -7.56
CA PHE A 44 0.92 7.05 -6.33
C PHE A 44 1.54 7.78 -5.13
N GLN A 45 2.87 7.79 -5.07
CA GLN A 45 3.56 8.40 -3.95
C GLN A 45 3.28 9.91 -3.85
N SER A 46 3.38 10.63 -4.95
CA SER A 46 3.18 12.08 -4.93
C SER A 46 1.71 12.45 -4.75
N THR A 47 0.80 11.70 -5.37
CA THR A 47 -0.63 12.01 -5.29
C THR A 47 -1.21 11.70 -3.92
N LEU A 48 -0.83 10.55 -3.34
CA LEU A 48 -1.38 10.09 -2.07
C LEU A 48 -0.60 10.59 -0.86
N GLY A 49 0.62 11.07 -1.06
CA GLY A 49 1.46 11.50 0.06
C GLY A 49 1.87 10.35 0.97
N ILE A 50 1.99 9.15 0.45
CA ILE A 50 2.26 7.94 1.23
C ILE A 50 3.76 7.69 1.33
N ALA A 51 4.22 7.19 2.47
CA ALA A 51 5.61 6.83 2.66
C ALA A 51 6.01 5.71 1.70
N ARG A 52 7.22 5.79 1.17
CA ARG A 52 7.71 4.87 0.14
C ARG A 52 7.62 3.40 0.54
N ASN A 53 8.03 3.07 1.76
CA ASN A 53 8.03 1.69 2.22
C ASN A 53 6.61 1.13 2.40
N ILE A 54 5.69 1.97 2.82
CA ILE A 54 4.29 1.57 2.97
C ILE A 54 3.68 1.34 1.59
N LEU A 55 3.91 2.24 0.66
CA LEU A 55 3.41 2.10 -0.71
C LEU A 55 3.95 0.83 -1.36
N SER A 56 5.26 0.59 -1.25
CA SER A 56 5.88 -0.61 -1.81
C SER A 56 5.25 -1.88 -1.23
N ASN A 57 5.06 -1.92 0.08
CA ASN A 57 4.43 -3.06 0.75
C ASN A 57 2.99 -3.29 0.27
N ARG A 58 2.20 -2.22 0.22
CA ARG A 58 0.78 -2.37 -0.15
C ARG A 58 0.61 -2.72 -1.64
N LEU A 59 1.41 -2.11 -2.52
CA LEU A 59 1.39 -2.50 -3.93
C LEU A 59 1.75 -3.97 -4.11
N GLY A 60 2.79 -4.43 -3.41
CA GLY A 60 3.19 -5.84 -3.47
C GLY A 60 2.07 -6.77 -3.03
N ARG A 61 1.35 -6.42 -1.96
CA ARG A 61 0.23 -7.21 -1.47
C ARG A 61 -0.93 -7.26 -2.48
N LEU A 62 -1.20 -6.14 -3.12
CA LEU A 62 -2.25 -6.11 -4.13
C LEU A 62 -1.89 -6.95 -5.36
N VAL A 63 -0.62 -6.97 -5.72
CA VAL A 63 -0.15 -7.84 -6.81
C VAL A 63 -0.22 -9.31 -6.41
N GLU A 64 0.21 -9.65 -5.19
CA GLU A 64 0.14 -11.03 -4.70
C GLU A 64 -1.29 -11.57 -4.69
N ASN A 65 -2.26 -10.71 -4.44
CA ASN A 65 -3.67 -11.09 -4.39
C ASN A 65 -4.38 -10.94 -5.74
N ASP A 66 -3.64 -10.75 -6.81
CA ASP A 66 -4.16 -10.63 -8.18
C ASP A 66 -5.17 -9.49 -8.37
N ILE A 67 -5.07 -8.46 -7.54
CA ILE A 67 -5.90 -7.26 -7.68
C ILE A 67 -5.25 -6.27 -8.64
N LEU A 68 -3.91 -6.15 -8.53
CA LEU A 68 -3.12 -5.39 -9.48
C LEU A 68 -2.16 -6.32 -10.20
N GLN A 69 -1.74 -5.93 -11.40
CA GLN A 69 -0.66 -6.61 -12.10
C GLN A 69 0.44 -5.61 -12.43
N ARG A 70 1.67 -6.09 -12.42
CA ARG A 70 2.85 -5.32 -12.76
C ARG A 70 3.21 -5.61 -14.20
N THR A 71 3.27 -4.58 -15.02
CA THR A 71 3.64 -4.72 -16.42
C THR A 71 4.63 -3.63 -16.80
N PRO A 72 5.53 -3.90 -17.76
CA PRO A 72 6.36 -2.82 -18.28
C PRO A 72 5.48 -1.75 -18.91
N ASP A 73 5.86 -0.49 -18.74
CA ASP A 73 5.14 0.60 -19.37
C ASP A 73 5.36 0.52 -20.88
N PRO A 74 4.28 0.61 -21.70
CA PRO A 74 4.43 0.56 -23.15
C PRO A 74 5.30 1.69 -23.71
N GLY A 75 5.31 2.84 -23.07
CA GLY A 75 6.10 3.98 -23.51
C GLY A 75 7.52 4.00 -22.99
N ASP A 76 7.80 3.30 -21.88
CA ASP A 76 9.13 3.24 -21.30
C ASP A 76 9.30 1.94 -20.53
N ARG A 77 10.00 0.98 -21.13
CA ARG A 77 10.19 -0.36 -20.57
C ARG A 77 10.96 -0.37 -19.25
N ARG A 78 11.64 0.72 -18.90
CA ARG A 78 12.34 0.82 -17.62
C ARG A 78 11.39 1.13 -16.48
N LYS A 79 10.18 1.56 -16.80
CA LYS A 79 9.15 1.84 -15.79
C LYS A 79 8.20 0.67 -15.68
N ILE A 80 7.73 0.45 -14.46
CA ILE A 80 6.72 -0.57 -14.18
C ILE A 80 5.39 0.13 -13.97
N ALA A 81 4.38 -0.35 -14.66
CA ALA A 81 3.01 0.11 -14.46
C ALA A 81 2.26 -0.88 -13.61
N TYR A 82 1.48 -0.38 -12.65
CA TYR A 82 0.56 -1.17 -11.84
C TYR A 82 -0.84 -0.93 -12.37
N ARG A 83 -1.50 -1.98 -12.81
CA ARG A 83 -2.83 -1.88 -13.42
C ARG A 83 -3.78 -2.84 -12.74
N LEU A 84 -5.05 -2.47 -12.71
CA LEU A 84 -6.10 -3.38 -12.23
C LEU A 84 -6.18 -4.60 -13.16
N THR A 85 -6.35 -5.75 -12.56
CA THR A 85 -6.45 -7.01 -13.31
C THR A 85 -7.78 -7.14 -14.05
#